data_cebd4259947a11e947d2d428bc352b98
#
_entry.id   cebd4259947a11e947d2d428bc352b98
#
_cell.length_a   1.000
_cell.length_b   1.000
_cell.length_c   1.000
_cell.angle_alpha   90.00
_cell.angle_beta   90.00
_cell.angle_gamma   90.00
#
_symmetry.space_group_name_H-M   'P 1'
#
loop_
_entity.id
_entity.type
_entity.pdbx_description
1 polymer ?
#
loop_
_entity_poly.entity_id
_entity_poly.type
_entity_poly.pdbx_seq_one_letter_code
_entity_poly.pdbx_strand_id
1 'polypeptide(L)'
;MPSKPFLLLSDQIPSDDDLPILPVNVITGFLGAGKTTLLNRLMKPRLDAGKKLLCVQFEEGEDDLDWNENLTTVSILPGELKQDSGKVLWNLYATMVKQEFDEVWVEWNGMQPIQKLFEIFPSHPTEDVGAVSDLCRLSHILFIAESTGIVPLLTQTGGVLTQQLLNSDVLVLRGTKGRAEFQSLRRAV
;
A
#
# COMPACT_ATOMS: atom_id res chain seq x y z
N MET A 1 -2.90 -13.31 -32.78
CA MET A 1 -1.54 -13.76 -32.47
C MET A 1 -1.19 -13.22 -31.12
N PRO A 2 -0.89 -14.02 -30.11
CA PRO A 2 -0.47 -13.49 -28.81
C PRO A 2 0.91 -12.85 -28.96
N SER A 3 1.05 -11.61 -28.52
CA SER A 3 2.32 -10.89 -28.45
C SER A 3 3.26 -11.65 -27.52
N LYS A 4 4.43 -12.03 -28.04
CA LYS A 4 5.48 -12.69 -27.26
C LYS A 4 5.89 -11.79 -26.10
N PRO A 5 6.07 -12.33 -24.87
CA PRO A 5 6.61 -11.56 -23.77
C PRO A 5 8.02 -11.08 -24.14
N PHE A 6 8.36 -9.89 -23.71
CA PHE A 6 9.70 -9.32 -23.88
C PHE A 6 10.73 -10.25 -23.25
N LEU A 7 11.69 -10.71 -24.01
CA LEU A 7 12.89 -11.37 -23.51
C LEU A 7 13.74 -10.31 -22.77
N LEU A 8 13.68 -10.31 -21.45
CA LEU A 8 14.75 -9.73 -20.65
C LEU A 8 15.97 -10.65 -20.82
N LEU A 9 17.12 -10.10 -21.20
CA LEU A 9 18.36 -10.84 -21.31
C LEU A 9 18.68 -11.46 -19.94
N SER A 10 18.76 -12.77 -19.88
CA SER A 10 18.87 -13.59 -18.66
C SER A 10 20.12 -13.32 -17.79
N ASP A 11 21.06 -12.52 -18.29
CA ASP A 11 22.35 -12.28 -17.63
C ASP A 11 22.33 -11.05 -16.68
N GLN A 12 21.18 -10.39 -16.51
CA GLN A 12 21.04 -9.18 -15.66
C GLN A 12 19.96 -9.28 -14.58
N ILE A 13 19.26 -10.41 -14.49
CA ILE A 13 18.28 -10.61 -13.42
C ILE A 13 18.99 -11.38 -12.31
N PRO A 14 19.07 -10.83 -11.06
CA PRO A 14 19.52 -11.60 -9.91
C PRO A 14 18.68 -12.87 -9.80
N SER A 15 19.25 -13.96 -9.33
CA SER A 15 18.46 -15.16 -9.02
C SER A 15 17.44 -14.81 -7.92
N ASP A 16 16.23 -15.34 -8.00
CA ASP A 16 15.15 -15.06 -7.03
C ASP A 16 15.58 -15.31 -5.58
N ASP A 17 16.55 -16.20 -5.35
CA ASP A 17 17.12 -16.51 -4.04
C ASP A 17 18.02 -15.40 -3.45
N ASP A 18 18.47 -14.44 -4.26
CA ASP A 18 19.42 -13.38 -3.87
C ASP A 18 18.75 -12.04 -3.59
N LEU A 19 17.46 -11.86 -3.93
CA LEU A 19 16.76 -10.61 -3.71
C LEU A 19 16.20 -10.52 -2.28
N PRO A 20 16.47 -9.41 -1.57
CA PRO A 20 15.89 -9.21 -0.25
C PRO A 20 14.37 -9.10 -0.35
N ILE A 21 13.65 -9.80 0.52
CA ILE A 21 12.20 -9.65 0.63
C ILE A 21 11.88 -8.28 1.20
N LEU A 22 11.26 -7.42 0.39
CA LEU A 22 10.92 -6.05 0.76
C LEU A 22 9.70 -6.03 1.70
N PRO A 23 9.79 -5.36 2.86
CA PRO A 23 8.62 -5.16 3.70
C PRO A 23 7.66 -4.16 3.05
N VAL A 24 6.37 -4.53 2.98
CA VAL A 24 5.29 -3.67 2.47
C VAL A 24 4.51 -3.09 3.64
N ASN A 25 4.50 -1.76 3.73
CA ASN A 25 3.73 -1.00 4.71
C ASN A 25 2.56 -0.31 4.00
N VAL A 26 1.35 -0.55 4.46
CA VAL A 26 0.13 -0.06 3.82
C VAL A 26 -0.55 0.99 4.69
N ILE A 27 -0.99 2.08 4.07
CA ILE A 27 -1.90 3.04 4.69
C ILE A 27 -3.23 2.96 3.95
N THR A 28 -4.29 2.75 4.70
CA THR A 28 -5.66 2.70 4.21
C THR A 28 -6.58 3.59 5.05
N GLY A 29 -7.80 3.81 4.60
CA GLY A 29 -8.78 4.68 5.24
C GLY A 29 -9.56 5.47 4.19
N PHE A 30 -10.63 6.14 4.61
CA PHE A 30 -11.52 6.85 3.71
C PHE A 30 -10.82 8.01 2.96
N LEU A 31 -11.42 8.44 1.85
CA LEU A 31 -10.97 9.63 1.11
C LEU A 31 -10.93 10.86 2.04
N GLY A 32 -9.89 11.68 1.94
CA GLY A 32 -9.69 12.85 2.79
C GLY A 32 -9.27 12.56 4.24
N ALA A 33 -9.09 11.29 4.64
CA ALA A 33 -8.65 10.94 6.01
C ALA A 33 -7.21 11.38 6.32
N GLY A 34 -6.42 11.76 5.32
CA GLY A 34 -5.03 12.21 5.45
C GLY A 34 -4.01 11.08 5.25
N LYS A 35 -4.30 10.12 4.38
CA LYS A 35 -3.39 9.00 4.04
C LYS A 35 -2.05 9.52 3.50
N THR A 36 -2.07 10.36 2.48
CA THR A 36 -0.87 10.93 1.85
C THR A 36 -0.06 11.76 2.85
N THR A 37 -0.73 12.58 3.68
CA THR A 37 -0.08 13.34 4.76
C THR A 37 0.62 12.41 5.76
N LEU A 38 -0.01 11.29 6.13
CA LEU A 38 0.58 10.29 7.03
C LEU A 38 1.76 9.58 6.36
N LEU A 39 1.63 9.22 5.07
CA LEU A 39 2.72 8.64 4.27
C LEU A 39 3.96 9.53 4.29
N ASN A 40 3.83 10.80 3.91
CA ASN A 40 4.93 11.77 3.92
C ASN A 40 5.60 11.81 5.29
N ARG A 41 4.81 11.85 6.37
CA ARG A 41 5.34 11.89 7.74
C ARG A 41 6.10 10.63 8.13
N LEU A 42 5.65 9.45 7.71
CA LEU A 42 6.28 8.17 8.05
C LEU A 42 7.48 7.85 7.16
N MET A 43 7.43 8.22 5.88
CA MET A 43 8.55 8.00 4.95
C MET A 43 9.70 8.99 5.20
N LYS A 44 9.41 10.24 5.57
CA LYS A 44 10.43 11.28 5.74
C LYS A 44 11.66 10.85 6.56
N PRO A 45 11.57 10.33 7.79
CA PRO A 45 12.76 9.95 8.56
C PRO A 45 13.56 8.81 7.93
N ARG A 46 12.93 7.97 7.10
CA ARG A 46 13.57 6.89 6.35
C ARG A 46 14.36 7.45 5.17
N LEU A 47 13.73 8.35 4.43
CA LEU A 47 14.37 9.06 3.30
C LEU A 47 15.53 9.94 3.79
N ASP A 48 15.36 10.65 4.92
CA ASP A 48 16.41 11.43 5.56
C ASP A 48 17.60 10.55 6.02
N ALA A 49 17.35 9.28 6.31
CA ALA A 49 18.38 8.28 6.63
C ALA A 49 19.01 7.63 5.37
N GLY A 50 18.65 8.07 4.18
CA GLY A 50 19.19 7.59 2.90
C GLY A 50 18.56 6.29 2.39
N LYS A 51 17.45 5.82 3.00
CA LYS A 51 16.74 4.64 2.50
C LYS A 51 16.06 4.92 1.18
N LYS A 52 16.09 3.94 0.28
CA LYS A 52 15.40 3.97 -1.01
C LYS A 52 14.01 3.37 -0.85
N LEU A 53 12.98 4.16 -1.11
CA LEU A 53 11.59 3.76 -0.92
C LEU A 53 10.84 3.69 -2.26
N LEU A 54 10.00 2.66 -2.40
CA LEU A 54 8.98 2.60 -3.44
C LEU A 54 7.62 2.94 -2.81
N CYS A 55 6.95 3.97 -3.32
CA CYS A 55 5.58 4.29 -2.93
C CYS A 55 4.61 3.96 -4.06
N VAL A 56 3.62 3.11 -3.78
CA VAL A 56 2.57 2.71 -4.71
C VAL A 56 1.25 3.32 -4.27
N GLN A 57 0.66 4.17 -5.10
CA GLN A 57 -0.62 4.83 -4.82
C GLN A 57 -1.74 4.23 -5.67
N PHE A 58 -2.79 3.72 -5.01
CA PHE A 58 -3.99 3.16 -5.66
C PHE A 58 -5.17 4.14 -5.68
N GLU A 59 -4.93 5.38 -5.37
CA GLU A 59 -5.90 6.47 -5.57
C GLU A 59 -5.18 7.76 -5.92
N GLU A 60 -5.87 8.66 -6.64
CA GLU A 60 -5.42 10.04 -6.79
C GLU A 60 -5.78 10.78 -5.51
N GLY A 61 -4.77 11.13 -4.71
CA GLY A 61 -4.92 11.94 -3.50
C GLY A 61 -5.13 13.42 -3.82
N GLU A 62 -5.66 14.19 -2.86
CA GLU A 62 -5.72 15.65 -2.92
C GLU A 62 -4.35 16.28 -2.60
N ASP A 63 -3.53 15.57 -1.82
CA ASP A 63 -2.19 15.99 -1.42
C ASP A 63 -1.14 15.25 -2.28
N ASP A 64 -0.06 15.93 -2.60
CA ASP A 64 1.09 15.34 -3.28
C ASP A 64 2.06 14.67 -2.29
N LEU A 65 2.78 13.67 -2.78
CA LEU A 65 3.92 13.13 -2.05
C LEU A 65 5.08 14.14 -2.07
N ASP A 66 5.75 14.30 -0.92
CA ASP A 66 6.94 15.14 -0.82
C ASP A 66 8.05 14.56 -1.70
N TRP A 67 8.59 15.37 -2.61
CA TRP A 67 9.66 14.93 -3.49
C TRP A 67 10.94 14.60 -2.72
N ASN A 68 11.58 13.48 -3.08
CA ASN A 68 12.88 13.07 -2.57
C ASN A 68 13.60 12.23 -3.63
N GLU A 69 14.92 12.36 -3.75
CA GLU A 69 15.72 11.60 -4.73
C GLU A 69 15.72 10.09 -4.48
N ASN A 70 15.50 9.65 -3.23
CA ASN A 70 15.42 8.25 -2.82
C ASN A 70 13.99 7.70 -2.83
N LEU A 71 13.01 8.48 -3.31
CA LEU A 71 11.61 8.07 -3.42
C LEU A 71 11.24 7.82 -4.89
N THR A 72 10.88 6.58 -5.19
CA THR A 72 10.24 6.23 -6.46
C THR A 72 8.74 6.09 -6.24
N THR A 73 7.93 6.70 -7.10
CA THR A 73 6.46 6.64 -7.01
C THR A 73 5.86 5.93 -8.21
N VAL A 74 4.85 5.11 -7.95
CA VAL A 74 4.02 4.44 -8.97
C VAL A 74 2.56 4.70 -8.63
N SER A 75 1.83 5.33 -9.53
CA SER A 75 0.38 5.52 -9.40
C SER A 75 -0.35 4.48 -10.24
N ILE A 76 -1.33 3.83 -9.66
CA ILE A 76 -2.17 2.81 -10.29
C ILE A 76 -3.62 3.24 -10.12
N LEU A 77 -4.25 3.59 -11.22
CA LEU A 77 -5.65 4.01 -11.19
C LEU A 77 -6.59 2.82 -10.94
N PRO A 78 -7.70 3.01 -10.22
CA PRO A 78 -8.67 1.94 -9.93
C PRO A 78 -9.19 1.22 -11.18
N GLY A 79 -9.25 1.91 -12.32
CA GLY A 79 -9.64 1.37 -13.62
C GLY A 79 -8.60 0.40 -14.21
N GLU A 80 -7.32 0.70 -14.04
CA GLU A 80 -6.22 -0.11 -14.60
C GLU A 80 -6.18 -1.50 -13.96
N LEU A 81 -6.34 -1.56 -12.63
CA LEU A 81 -6.35 -2.83 -11.89
C LEU A 81 -7.55 -3.72 -12.30
N LYS A 82 -8.69 -3.10 -12.69
CA LYS A 82 -9.86 -3.84 -13.18
C LYS A 82 -9.73 -4.31 -14.63
N GLN A 83 -9.03 -3.52 -15.47
CA GLN A 83 -8.89 -3.81 -16.90
C GLN A 83 -7.84 -4.88 -17.17
N ASP A 84 -6.68 -4.77 -16.52
CA ASP A 84 -5.56 -5.67 -16.73
C ASP A 84 -4.65 -5.72 -15.48
N SER A 85 -5.06 -6.53 -14.51
CA SER A 85 -4.27 -6.73 -13.29
C SER A 85 -2.89 -7.34 -13.57
N GLY A 86 -2.78 -8.20 -14.59
CA GLY A 86 -1.50 -8.83 -14.96
C GLY A 86 -0.48 -7.79 -15.44
N LYS A 87 -0.90 -6.82 -16.23
CA LYS A 87 -0.04 -5.72 -16.68
C LYS A 87 0.41 -4.83 -15.52
N VAL A 88 -0.50 -4.54 -14.58
CA VAL A 88 -0.19 -3.76 -13.38
C VAL A 88 0.86 -4.47 -12.55
N LEU A 89 0.67 -5.76 -12.25
CA LEU A 89 1.61 -6.57 -11.48
C LEU A 89 2.97 -6.68 -12.18
N TRP A 90 2.98 -6.87 -13.50
CA TRP A 90 4.21 -6.90 -14.27
C TRP A 90 4.98 -5.58 -14.21
N ASN A 91 4.30 -4.44 -14.36
CA ASN A 91 4.93 -3.12 -14.27
C ASN A 91 5.52 -2.87 -12.88
N LEU A 92 4.81 -3.28 -11.83
CA LEU A 92 5.26 -3.16 -10.46
C LEU A 92 6.51 -4.03 -10.21
N TYR A 93 6.48 -5.30 -10.63
CA TYR A 93 7.63 -6.20 -10.60
C TYR A 93 8.84 -5.60 -11.34
N ALA A 94 8.64 -5.16 -12.57
CA ALA A 94 9.70 -4.57 -13.39
C ALA A 94 10.30 -3.32 -12.74
N THR A 95 9.51 -2.55 -11.97
CA THR A 95 10.00 -1.41 -11.20
C THR A 95 10.86 -1.88 -10.02
N MET A 96 10.43 -2.91 -9.29
CA MET A 96 11.15 -3.45 -8.13
C MET A 96 12.49 -4.10 -8.51
N VAL A 97 12.59 -4.70 -9.70
CA VAL A 97 13.81 -5.36 -10.17
C VAL A 97 14.82 -4.37 -10.78
N LYS A 98 14.36 -3.22 -11.28
CA LYS A 98 15.24 -2.24 -11.95
C LYS A 98 16.20 -1.53 -11.02
N GLN A 99 15.86 -1.39 -9.76
CA GLN A 99 16.68 -0.73 -8.75
C GLN A 99 16.42 -1.32 -7.36
N GLU A 100 17.40 -1.20 -6.49
CA GLU A 100 17.27 -1.64 -5.11
C GLU A 100 16.34 -0.73 -4.33
N PHE A 101 15.47 -1.32 -3.52
CA PHE A 101 14.64 -0.64 -2.53
C PHE A 101 14.87 -1.26 -1.15
N ASP A 102 14.62 -0.47 -0.11
CA ASP A 102 14.65 -0.94 1.28
C ASP A 102 13.26 -1.29 1.80
N GLU A 103 12.24 -0.55 1.35
CA GLU A 103 10.85 -0.71 1.80
C GLU A 103 9.88 -0.32 0.68
N VAL A 104 8.71 -0.97 0.68
CA VAL A 104 7.56 -0.58 -0.15
C VAL A 104 6.49 0.05 0.75
N TRP A 105 5.98 1.21 0.35
CA TRP A 105 4.87 1.90 0.98
C TRP A 105 3.69 1.93 0.03
N VAL A 106 2.49 1.64 0.52
CA VAL A 106 1.28 1.56 -0.28
C VAL A 106 0.23 2.51 0.27
N GLU A 107 -0.29 3.39 -0.57
CA GLU A 107 -1.52 4.13 -0.31
C GLU A 107 -2.69 3.38 -0.93
N TRP A 108 -3.45 2.66 -0.09
CA TRP A 108 -4.57 1.86 -0.56
C TRP A 108 -5.84 2.70 -0.66
N ASN A 109 -6.61 2.48 -1.73
CA ASN A 109 -7.87 3.16 -1.92
C ASN A 109 -8.92 2.71 -0.90
N GLY A 110 -9.45 3.67 -0.12
CA GLY A 110 -10.44 3.41 0.93
C GLY A 110 -11.76 2.81 0.46
N MET A 111 -12.06 2.86 -0.83
CA MET A 111 -13.27 2.29 -1.41
C MET A 111 -13.02 0.94 -2.10
N GLN A 112 -11.80 0.43 -2.08
CA GLN A 112 -11.46 -0.88 -2.65
C GLN A 112 -11.45 -1.99 -1.58
N PRO A 113 -11.96 -3.20 -1.91
CA PRO A 113 -11.88 -4.34 -1.00
C PRO A 113 -10.44 -4.66 -0.61
N ILE A 114 -10.20 -4.89 0.69
CA ILE A 114 -8.86 -5.22 1.21
C ILE A 114 -8.31 -6.54 0.64
N GLN A 115 -9.19 -7.44 0.21
CA GLN A 115 -8.82 -8.71 -0.43
C GLN A 115 -7.96 -8.49 -1.69
N LYS A 116 -8.23 -7.41 -2.44
CA LYS A 116 -7.42 -7.06 -3.61
C LYS A 116 -5.99 -6.65 -3.24
N LEU A 117 -5.80 -6.05 -2.07
CA LEU A 117 -4.46 -5.77 -1.55
C LEU A 117 -3.70 -7.08 -1.29
N PHE A 118 -4.35 -8.07 -0.69
CA PHE A 118 -3.73 -9.37 -0.39
C PHE A 118 -3.42 -10.20 -1.63
N GLU A 119 -4.17 -10.01 -2.72
CA GLU A 119 -3.85 -10.61 -4.03
C GLU A 119 -2.58 -10.02 -4.64
N ILE A 120 -2.29 -8.73 -4.38
CA ILE A 120 -1.10 -8.04 -4.90
C ILE A 120 0.11 -8.23 -3.97
N PHE A 121 -0.11 -8.08 -2.67
CA PHE A 121 0.91 -8.14 -1.62
C PHE A 121 0.53 -9.18 -0.57
N PRO A 122 0.80 -10.47 -0.81
CA PRO A 122 0.47 -11.51 0.16
C PRO A 122 1.37 -11.43 1.40
N SER A 123 0.84 -11.86 2.55
CA SER A 123 1.59 -11.96 3.81
C SER A 123 2.47 -13.21 3.89
N HIS A 124 2.18 -14.22 3.06
CA HIS A 124 2.91 -15.49 3.01
C HIS A 124 3.29 -15.83 1.57
N PRO A 125 4.35 -16.64 1.35
CA PRO A 125 4.65 -17.18 0.03
C PRO A 125 3.44 -17.93 -0.53
N THR A 126 3.11 -17.69 -1.79
CA THR A 126 2.06 -18.42 -2.50
C THR A 126 2.71 -19.40 -3.46
N GLU A 127 2.07 -20.57 -3.67
CA GLU A 127 2.54 -21.55 -4.65
C GLU A 127 2.32 -21.05 -6.10
N ASP A 128 1.31 -20.19 -6.28
CA ASP A 128 1.08 -19.49 -7.54
C ASP A 128 2.02 -18.29 -7.62
N VAL A 129 3.16 -18.48 -8.23
CA VAL A 129 4.23 -17.50 -8.41
C VAL A 129 3.70 -16.27 -9.14
N GLY A 130 3.28 -15.26 -8.38
CA GLY A 130 3.12 -13.92 -8.90
C GLY A 130 4.42 -13.16 -8.65
N ALA A 131 5.05 -12.68 -9.69
CA ALA A 131 6.37 -12.06 -9.62
C ALA A 131 6.55 -11.00 -8.50
N VAL A 132 5.48 -10.27 -8.13
CA VAL A 132 5.51 -9.29 -7.02
C VAL A 132 5.60 -9.99 -5.66
N SER A 133 4.90 -11.12 -5.49
CA SER A 133 4.88 -11.87 -4.23
C SER A 133 6.22 -12.49 -3.85
N ASP A 134 7.11 -12.68 -4.81
CA ASP A 134 8.45 -13.23 -4.55
C ASP A 134 9.41 -12.16 -4.03
N LEU A 135 9.17 -10.89 -4.40
CA LEU A 135 10.01 -9.75 -4.05
C LEU A 135 9.62 -9.05 -2.74
N CYS A 136 8.39 -9.16 -2.31
CA CYS A 136 7.90 -8.40 -1.16
C CYS A 136 6.89 -9.17 -0.31
N ARG A 137 6.75 -8.74 0.96
CA ARG A 137 5.80 -9.30 1.92
C ARG A 137 5.08 -8.19 2.66
N LEU A 138 3.76 -8.37 2.81
CA LEU A 138 2.95 -7.49 3.63
C LEU A 138 3.46 -7.53 5.07
N SER A 139 3.82 -6.37 5.61
CA SER A 139 4.38 -6.21 6.95
C SER A 139 3.39 -5.57 7.89
N HIS A 140 2.85 -4.40 7.53
CA HIS A 140 1.90 -3.67 8.38
C HIS A 140 0.82 -3.01 7.55
N ILE A 141 -0.40 -2.97 8.11
CA ILE A 141 -1.52 -2.20 7.60
C ILE A 141 -1.94 -1.17 8.64
N LEU A 142 -1.90 0.10 8.29
CA LEU A 142 -2.32 1.21 9.12
C LEU A 142 -3.64 1.77 8.58
N PHE A 143 -4.68 1.79 9.40
CA PHE A 143 -5.95 2.43 9.07
C PHE A 143 -5.99 3.83 9.66
N ILE A 144 -6.18 4.87 8.83
CA ILE A 144 -6.33 6.24 9.29
C ILE A 144 -7.77 6.72 9.17
N ALA A 145 -8.27 7.38 10.20
CA ALA A 145 -9.59 7.99 10.22
C ALA A 145 -9.65 9.27 11.06
N GLU A 146 -10.65 10.11 10.78
CA GLU A 146 -11.04 11.16 11.71
C GLU A 146 -11.83 10.59 12.88
N SER A 147 -11.49 11.02 14.10
CA SER A 147 -12.12 10.53 15.32
C SER A 147 -13.62 10.82 15.39
N THR A 148 -14.05 11.97 14.90
CA THR A 148 -15.45 12.43 14.95
C THR A 148 -16.37 11.77 13.94
N GLY A 149 -15.84 11.21 12.85
CA GLY A 149 -16.62 10.68 11.74
C GLY A 149 -16.56 9.16 11.54
N ILE A 150 -15.67 8.46 12.26
CA ILE A 150 -15.39 7.05 11.97
C ILE A 150 -16.62 6.14 12.18
N VAL A 151 -17.36 6.28 13.27
CA VAL A 151 -18.49 5.37 13.57
C VAL A 151 -19.63 5.49 12.56
N PRO A 152 -20.16 6.69 12.22
CA PRO A 152 -21.12 6.83 11.13
C PRO A 152 -20.60 6.31 9.80
N LEU A 153 -19.33 6.54 9.50
CA LEU A 153 -18.72 6.16 8.24
C LEU A 153 -18.66 4.64 8.07
N LEU A 154 -18.27 3.90 9.10
CA LEU A 154 -18.24 2.43 9.08
C LEU A 154 -19.63 1.83 8.83
N THR A 155 -20.69 2.47 9.32
CA THR A 155 -22.08 2.00 9.11
C THR A 155 -22.60 2.33 7.70
N GLN A 156 -22.13 3.40 7.07
CA GLN A 156 -22.60 3.89 5.77
C GLN A 156 -21.88 3.27 4.57
N THR A 157 -20.65 2.80 4.73
CA THR A 157 -19.79 2.35 3.62
C THR A 157 -19.94 0.87 3.23
N GLY A 158 -21.02 0.22 3.62
CA GLY A 158 -21.36 -1.14 3.16
C GLY A 158 -20.32 -2.22 3.52
N GLY A 159 -19.56 -2.02 4.58
CA GLY A 159 -18.61 -3.02 5.09
C GLY A 159 -17.20 -2.98 4.51
N VAL A 160 -16.93 -2.25 3.41
CA VAL A 160 -15.57 -2.16 2.82
C VAL A 160 -14.58 -1.57 3.80
N LEU A 161 -14.88 -0.41 4.40
CA LEU A 161 -14.03 0.20 5.41
C LEU A 161 -13.94 -0.61 6.70
N THR A 162 -15.02 -1.26 7.09
CA THR A 162 -15.01 -2.18 8.25
C THR A 162 -14.05 -3.33 8.02
N GLN A 163 -14.04 -3.93 6.83
CA GLN A 163 -13.08 -4.97 6.48
C GLN A 163 -11.63 -4.46 6.45
N GLN A 164 -11.40 -3.26 5.95
CA GLN A 164 -10.08 -2.64 5.99
C GLN A 164 -9.61 -2.40 7.43
N LEU A 165 -10.48 -1.88 8.30
CA LEU A 165 -10.16 -1.65 9.71
C LEU A 165 -9.87 -2.97 10.44
N LEU A 166 -10.71 -4.01 10.25
CA LEU A 166 -10.54 -5.31 10.91
C LEU A 166 -9.26 -6.06 10.48
N ASN A 167 -8.75 -5.74 9.28
CA ASN A 167 -7.51 -6.31 8.77
C ASN A 167 -6.29 -5.37 8.97
N SER A 168 -6.42 -4.32 9.78
CA SER A 168 -5.33 -3.39 10.05
C SER A 168 -4.67 -3.69 11.40
N ASP A 169 -3.35 -3.57 11.45
CA ASP A 169 -2.56 -3.75 12.67
C ASP A 169 -2.63 -2.53 13.58
N VAL A 170 -2.79 -1.34 12.99
CA VAL A 170 -2.77 -0.07 13.70
C VAL A 170 -3.91 0.83 13.24
N LEU A 171 -4.66 1.37 14.21
CA LEU A 171 -5.64 2.43 13.98
C LEU A 171 -5.03 3.79 14.35
N VAL A 172 -4.92 4.68 13.36
CA VAL A 172 -4.47 6.06 13.52
C VAL A 172 -5.68 6.97 13.53
N LEU A 173 -5.95 7.65 14.66
CA LEU A 173 -7.05 8.60 14.80
C LEU A 173 -6.54 10.04 14.73
N ARG A 174 -7.04 10.78 13.73
CA ARG A 174 -6.78 12.22 13.58
C ARG A 174 -7.87 13.02 14.30
N GLY A 175 -7.49 14.16 14.92
CA GLY A 175 -8.45 15.10 15.52
C GLY A 175 -9.02 14.66 16.87
N THR A 176 -8.43 13.69 17.56
CA THR A 176 -8.85 13.31 18.90
C THR A 176 -8.65 14.43 19.90
N LYS A 177 -9.76 14.90 20.51
CA LYS A 177 -9.74 15.97 21.53
C LYS A 177 -9.56 15.44 22.95
N GLY A 178 -9.31 14.14 23.14
CA GLY A 178 -9.06 13.62 24.46
C GLY A 178 -9.29 12.12 24.64
N ARG A 179 -8.87 11.62 25.83
CA ARG A 179 -8.89 10.21 26.22
C ARG A 179 -10.31 9.59 26.26
N ALA A 180 -11.32 10.41 26.55
CA ALA A 180 -12.73 9.94 26.63
C ALA A 180 -13.29 9.57 25.26
N GLU A 181 -12.97 10.35 24.22
CA GLU A 181 -13.39 10.09 22.84
C GLU A 181 -12.72 8.81 22.30
N PHE A 182 -11.43 8.64 22.57
CA PHE A 182 -10.72 7.40 22.24
C PHE A 182 -11.34 6.17 22.92
N GLN A 183 -11.75 6.26 24.19
CA GLN A 183 -12.39 5.15 24.89
C GLN A 183 -13.78 4.82 24.35
N SER A 184 -14.56 5.81 23.89
CA SER A 184 -15.85 5.56 23.25
C SER A 184 -15.71 4.87 21.91
N LEU A 185 -14.73 5.26 21.11
CA LEU A 185 -14.40 4.61 19.82
C LEU A 185 -13.94 3.17 20.03
N ARG A 186 -13.08 2.89 21.02
CA ARG A 186 -12.64 1.52 21.36
C ARG A 186 -13.78 0.59 21.76
N ARG A 187 -14.92 1.11 22.20
CA ARG A 187 -16.10 0.30 22.54
C ARG A 187 -17.04 0.11 21.35
N ALA A 188 -16.92 0.94 20.31
CA ALA A 188 -17.78 0.92 19.14
C ALA A 188 -17.18 0.11 17.96
N VAL A 189 -15.90 -0.18 18.02
CA VAL A 189 -15.12 -1.04 17.10
C VAL A 189 -14.75 -2.35 17.80
#